data_d4caf0bebf679e976710d5a7f08e9973
#
_entry.id   d4caf0bebf679e976710d5a7f08e9973
#
_cell.length_a   1.000
_cell.length_b   1.000
_cell.length_c   1.000
_cell.angle_alpha   90.00
_cell.angle_beta   90.00
_cell.angle_gamma   90.00
#
_symmetry.space_group_name_H-M   'P 1'
#
loop_
_entity.id
_entity.type
_entity.pdbx_description
1 polymer ?
#
loop_
_entity_poly.entity_id
_entity_poly.type
_entity_poly.pdbx_seq_one_letter_code
_entity_poly.pdbx_strand_id
1 'polypeptide(L)'
;MKNIYDNMIEQRLCRPLIIVCPTTYNGPYYSNDGGIEQMAAELRETILPYVAENYSTYAESGSLSALRAAREHFGIGGMSNGALYALNSGMQMDLDLFSNFICFSGNSQPYAVAEAINSETWKDLPISFFYAGAGYYDGQWQNTFYGFQIIVDQTDRLTEGENAFYRDIDGGHDFGVWNVNIFNALQMAFPEE
;
A
#
# COMPACT_ATOMS: atom_id res chain seq x y z
N MET A 1 5.14 -2.24 15.11
CA MET A 1 4.67 -1.08 14.31
C MET A 1 4.39 0.13 15.17
N LYS A 2 3.48 0.11 16.15
CA LYS A 2 3.07 1.28 16.95
C LYS A 2 4.26 2.06 17.53
N ASN A 3 5.19 1.40 18.24
CA ASN A 3 6.34 2.08 18.85
C ASN A 3 7.28 2.74 17.83
N ILE A 4 7.43 2.13 16.65
CA ILE A 4 8.23 2.71 15.57
C ILE A 4 7.57 4.01 15.11
N TYR A 5 6.28 3.93 14.83
CA TYR A 5 5.51 5.07 14.35
C TYR A 5 5.45 6.22 15.38
N ASP A 6 5.18 5.93 16.66
CA ASP A 6 5.16 6.93 17.73
C ASP A 6 6.53 7.67 17.81
N ASN A 7 7.63 6.92 17.74
CA ASN A 7 8.98 7.51 17.73
C ASN A 7 9.26 8.34 16.47
N MET A 8 8.74 7.92 15.31
CA MET A 8 8.91 8.68 14.07
C MET A 8 8.19 10.03 14.15
N ILE A 9 6.97 10.06 14.69
CA ILE A 9 6.23 11.31 14.92
C ILE A 9 6.96 12.22 15.91
N GLU A 10 7.41 11.67 17.05
CA GLU A 10 8.16 12.46 18.06
C GLU A 10 9.43 13.07 17.48
N GLN A 11 10.12 12.36 16.60
CA GLN A 11 11.34 12.81 15.93
C GLN A 11 11.10 13.60 14.63
N ARG A 12 9.85 13.84 14.27
CA ARG A 12 9.45 14.53 13.04
C ARG A 12 10.02 13.90 11.76
N LEU A 13 10.01 12.58 11.72
CA LEU A 13 10.46 11.80 10.55
C LEU A 13 9.35 11.49 9.56
N CYS A 14 8.09 11.61 9.96
CA CYS A 14 6.94 11.53 9.10
C CYS A 14 5.77 12.32 9.67
N ARG A 15 4.78 12.64 8.83
CA ARG A 15 3.53 13.30 9.26
C ARG A 15 2.73 12.41 10.21
N PRO A 16 1.88 12.98 11.07
CA PRO A 16 0.86 12.22 11.77
C PRO A 16 -0.09 11.50 10.81
N LEU A 17 -0.27 10.19 11.02
CA LEU A 17 -1.12 9.32 10.21
C LEU A 17 -2.18 8.65 11.08
N ILE A 18 -3.33 8.36 10.50
CA ILE A 18 -4.31 7.41 11.02
C ILE A 18 -3.99 6.06 10.39
N ILE A 19 -3.55 5.09 11.21
CA ILE A 19 -3.22 3.74 10.74
C ILE A 19 -4.37 2.81 11.10
N VAL A 20 -4.99 2.23 10.08
CA VAL A 20 -6.05 1.24 10.24
C VAL A 20 -5.51 -0.14 9.87
N CYS A 21 -5.69 -1.11 10.74
CA CYS A 21 -5.24 -2.48 10.54
C CYS A 21 -6.48 -3.41 10.42
N PRO A 22 -7.06 -3.54 9.24
CA PRO A 22 -8.18 -4.45 9.03
C PRO A 22 -7.73 -5.92 9.18
N THR A 23 -8.69 -6.80 9.48
CA THR A 23 -8.44 -8.24 9.53
C THR A 23 -9.22 -8.96 8.46
N THR A 24 -8.59 -9.93 7.80
CA THR A 24 -9.23 -10.83 6.84
C THR A 24 -9.73 -12.13 7.48
N TYR A 25 -9.49 -12.31 8.79
CA TYR A 25 -9.77 -13.58 9.49
C TYR A 25 -11.18 -13.71 10.07
N ASN A 26 -11.98 -12.67 10.05
CA ASN A 26 -13.30 -12.65 10.66
C ASN A 26 -14.40 -12.64 9.60
N GLY A 27 -14.79 -13.82 9.11
CA GLY A 27 -15.97 -13.89 8.26
C GLY A 27 -16.11 -15.21 7.52
N PRO A 28 -17.31 -15.51 6.99
CA PRO A 28 -17.59 -16.69 6.20
C PRO A 28 -16.83 -16.72 4.86
N TYR A 29 -16.06 -15.70 4.56
CA TYR A 29 -15.44 -15.41 3.26
C TYR A 29 -13.93 -15.58 3.23
N TYR A 30 -13.35 -16.23 4.23
CA TYR A 30 -11.94 -16.63 4.16
C TYR A 30 -11.78 -17.74 3.10
N SER A 31 -11.67 -17.32 1.85
CA SER A 31 -11.17 -18.16 0.76
C SER A 31 -9.99 -17.44 0.11
N ASN A 32 -8.98 -18.20 -0.28
CA ASN A 32 -7.80 -17.64 -0.95
C ASN A 32 -8.13 -16.87 -2.25
N ASP A 33 -9.34 -17.04 -2.80
CA ASP A 33 -9.75 -16.48 -4.09
C ASP A 33 -10.76 -15.31 -3.97
N GLY A 34 -11.44 -15.14 -2.83
CA GLY A 34 -12.46 -14.09 -2.65
C GLY A 34 -12.05 -12.95 -1.74
N GLY A 35 -10.95 -13.09 -1.00
CA GLY A 35 -10.52 -12.10 -0.02
C GLY A 35 -10.02 -10.78 -0.62
N ILE A 36 -9.50 -10.81 -1.85
CA ILE A 36 -8.98 -9.62 -2.54
C ILE A 36 -10.13 -8.66 -2.94
N GLU A 37 -11.14 -9.18 -3.64
CA GLU A 37 -12.30 -8.39 -4.05
C GLU A 37 -13.11 -7.88 -2.86
N GLN A 38 -13.24 -8.70 -1.82
CA GLN A 38 -13.92 -8.33 -0.59
C GLN A 38 -13.18 -7.25 0.18
N MET A 39 -11.86 -7.34 0.27
CA MET A 39 -11.05 -6.28 0.90
C MET A 39 -11.19 -4.97 0.13
N ALA A 40 -11.16 -4.99 -1.20
CA ALA A 40 -11.40 -3.81 -2.01
C ALA A 40 -12.79 -3.20 -1.73
N ALA A 41 -13.83 -4.02 -1.74
CA ALA A 41 -15.19 -3.56 -1.40
C ALA A 41 -15.28 -3.02 0.03
N GLU A 42 -14.68 -3.69 1.01
CA GLU A 42 -14.69 -3.25 2.41
C GLU A 42 -13.92 -1.93 2.61
N LEU A 43 -12.78 -1.77 1.95
CA LEU A 43 -12.02 -0.51 1.95
C LEU A 43 -12.88 0.64 1.40
N ARG A 44 -13.51 0.42 0.26
CA ARG A 44 -14.31 1.41 -0.48
C ARG A 44 -15.63 1.76 0.21
N GLU A 45 -16.34 0.77 0.73
CA GLU A 45 -17.73 0.93 1.18
C GLU A 45 -17.86 1.10 2.69
N THR A 46 -16.84 0.71 3.45
CA THR A 46 -16.93 0.67 4.91
C THR A 46 -15.78 1.38 5.60
N ILE A 47 -14.53 0.97 5.35
CA ILE A 47 -13.38 1.42 6.14
C ILE A 47 -13.07 2.89 5.88
N LEU A 48 -12.83 3.28 4.61
CA LEU A 48 -12.51 4.66 4.28
C LEU A 48 -13.66 5.63 4.61
N PRO A 49 -14.94 5.32 4.26
CA PRO A 49 -16.07 6.14 4.69
C PRO A 49 -16.14 6.32 6.20
N TYR A 50 -16.02 5.22 6.97
CA TYR A 50 -16.06 5.28 8.43
C TYR A 50 -14.95 6.16 9.02
N VAL A 51 -13.72 6.01 8.51
CA VAL A 51 -12.58 6.81 8.98
C VAL A 51 -12.79 8.30 8.64
N ALA A 52 -13.23 8.62 7.44
CA ALA A 52 -13.49 10.00 7.04
C ALA A 52 -14.62 10.68 7.82
N GLU A 53 -15.66 9.92 8.21
CA GLU A 53 -16.79 10.44 8.99
C GLU A 53 -16.48 10.61 10.50
N ASN A 54 -15.51 9.86 11.03
CA ASN A 54 -15.29 9.79 12.49
C ASN A 54 -13.95 10.41 12.94
N TYR A 55 -13.04 10.71 12.02
CA TYR A 55 -11.73 11.25 12.33
C TYR A 55 -11.38 12.43 11.41
N SER A 56 -10.47 13.29 11.85
CA SER A 56 -9.95 14.39 11.03
C SER A 56 -9.06 13.84 9.92
N THR A 57 -9.54 13.86 8.70
CA THR A 57 -8.83 13.42 7.48
C THR A 57 -8.80 14.54 6.45
N TYR A 58 -8.14 14.32 5.34
CA TYR A 58 -8.17 15.21 4.17
C TYR A 58 -9.45 15.08 3.32
N ALA A 59 -10.22 14.00 3.51
CA ALA A 59 -11.52 13.86 2.85
C ALA A 59 -12.58 14.68 3.59
N GLU A 60 -13.36 15.46 2.85
CA GLU A 60 -14.43 16.31 3.40
C GLU A 60 -15.59 15.49 3.98
N SER A 61 -15.77 14.24 3.53
CA SER A 61 -16.79 13.30 4.00
C SER A 61 -16.45 11.86 3.59
N GLY A 62 -17.23 10.89 4.04
CA GLY A 62 -17.15 9.49 3.61
C GLY A 62 -17.72 9.21 2.21
N SER A 63 -18.18 10.22 1.47
CA SER A 63 -18.66 10.01 0.10
C SER A 63 -17.51 9.61 -0.84
N LEU A 64 -17.81 8.74 -1.82
CA LEU A 64 -16.81 8.27 -2.77
C LEU A 64 -16.12 9.42 -3.53
N SER A 65 -16.83 10.50 -3.83
CA SER A 65 -16.26 11.68 -4.49
C SER A 65 -15.27 12.42 -3.60
N ALA A 66 -15.57 12.57 -2.30
CA ALA A 66 -14.66 13.20 -1.35
C ALA A 66 -13.42 12.34 -1.07
N LEU A 67 -13.59 11.01 -0.97
CA LEU A 67 -12.48 10.07 -0.82
C LEU A 67 -11.54 10.12 -2.04
N ARG A 68 -12.09 10.13 -3.26
CA ARG A 68 -11.31 10.27 -4.50
C ARG A 68 -10.55 11.59 -4.57
N ALA A 69 -11.17 12.67 -4.14
CA ALA A 69 -10.52 13.99 -4.13
C ALA A 69 -9.33 14.04 -3.15
N ALA A 70 -9.37 13.26 -2.07
CA ALA A 70 -8.33 13.17 -1.04
C ALA A 70 -7.33 12.03 -1.26
N ARG A 71 -7.39 11.28 -2.38
CA ARG A 71 -6.62 10.05 -2.61
C ARG A 71 -5.11 10.19 -2.44
N GLU A 72 -4.55 11.37 -2.70
CA GLU A 72 -3.12 11.63 -2.55
C GLU A 72 -2.64 11.54 -1.09
N HIS A 73 -3.56 11.67 -0.15
CA HIS A 73 -3.31 11.53 1.28
C HIS A 73 -3.59 10.12 1.80
N PHE A 74 -4.05 9.21 0.96
CA PHE A 74 -4.35 7.83 1.34
C PHE A 74 -3.27 6.88 0.83
N GLY A 75 -2.88 5.97 1.71
CA GLY A 75 -1.96 4.90 1.40
C GLY A 75 -2.50 3.55 1.85
N ILE A 76 -2.10 2.52 1.14
CA ILE A 76 -2.35 1.14 1.51
C ILE A 76 -1.03 0.37 1.54
N GLY A 77 -0.84 -0.44 2.57
CA GLY A 77 0.39 -1.21 2.70
C GLY A 77 0.20 -2.50 3.44
N GLY A 78 1.17 -3.39 3.29
CA GLY A 78 1.14 -4.65 4.00
C GLY A 78 2.39 -5.50 3.80
N MET A 79 2.47 -6.56 4.59
CA MET A 79 3.56 -7.53 4.56
C MET A 79 3.02 -8.94 4.28
N SER A 80 3.77 -9.76 3.55
CA SER A 80 3.35 -11.12 3.20
C SER A 80 1.97 -11.13 2.53
N ASN A 81 0.97 -11.78 3.07
CA ASN A 81 -0.41 -11.71 2.57
C ASN A 81 -0.96 -10.28 2.53
N GLY A 82 -0.56 -9.41 3.46
CA GLY A 82 -0.94 -8.00 3.45
C GLY A 82 -0.42 -7.24 2.23
N ALA A 83 0.76 -7.61 1.70
CA ALA A 83 1.28 -7.06 0.46
C ALA A 83 0.41 -7.44 -0.75
N LEU A 84 -0.15 -8.65 -0.76
CA LEU A 84 -1.09 -9.08 -1.81
C LEU A 84 -2.36 -8.22 -1.79
N TYR A 85 -2.91 -7.93 -0.63
CA TYR A 85 -4.07 -7.04 -0.52
C TYR A 85 -3.72 -5.60 -0.92
N ALA A 86 -2.57 -5.09 -0.53
CA ALA A 86 -2.16 -3.75 -0.92
C ALA A 86 -2.02 -3.59 -2.44
N LEU A 87 -1.46 -4.60 -3.11
CA LEU A 87 -1.32 -4.60 -4.57
C LEU A 87 -2.64 -4.94 -5.29
N ASN A 88 -3.29 -6.04 -4.92
CA ASN A 88 -4.43 -6.50 -5.71
C ASN A 88 -5.75 -5.83 -5.30
N SER A 89 -6.00 -5.59 -4.00
CA SER A 89 -7.19 -4.82 -3.59
C SER A 89 -6.98 -3.31 -3.76
N GLY A 90 -5.80 -2.81 -3.39
CA GLY A 90 -5.50 -1.37 -3.46
C GLY A 90 -5.11 -0.90 -4.86
N MET A 91 -3.94 -1.33 -5.37
CA MET A 91 -3.39 -0.78 -6.62
C MET A 91 -4.15 -1.27 -7.85
N GLN A 92 -4.62 -2.53 -7.87
CA GLN A 92 -5.33 -3.11 -9.00
C GLN A 92 -6.82 -2.76 -9.03
N MET A 93 -7.50 -2.63 -7.88
CA MET A 93 -8.97 -2.49 -7.82
C MET A 93 -9.44 -1.14 -7.30
N ASP A 94 -8.65 -0.45 -6.47
CA ASP A 94 -9.01 0.79 -5.80
C ASP A 94 -7.99 1.91 -6.05
N LEU A 95 -7.36 1.95 -7.23
CA LEU A 95 -6.40 3.00 -7.59
C LEU A 95 -7.00 4.40 -7.49
N ASP A 96 -8.30 4.52 -7.66
CA ASP A 96 -9.03 5.79 -7.51
C ASP A 96 -9.21 6.25 -6.06
N LEU A 97 -8.83 5.41 -5.08
CA LEU A 97 -8.89 5.73 -3.65
C LEU A 97 -7.51 5.86 -3.00
N PHE A 98 -6.47 5.28 -3.60
CA PHE A 98 -5.12 5.31 -3.06
C PHE A 98 -4.12 5.82 -4.09
N SER A 99 -3.08 6.51 -3.62
CA SER A 99 -1.94 6.87 -4.46
C SER A 99 -0.59 6.48 -3.87
N ASN A 100 -0.55 5.97 -2.64
CA ASN A 100 0.65 5.54 -1.95
C ASN A 100 0.58 4.05 -1.62
N PHE A 101 1.53 3.26 -2.13
CA PHE A 101 1.54 1.80 -2.02
C PHE A 101 2.83 1.31 -1.36
N ILE A 102 2.70 0.47 -0.32
CA ILE A 102 3.82 0.00 0.48
C ILE A 102 3.71 -1.52 0.67
N CYS A 103 4.63 -2.30 0.08
CA CYS A 103 4.50 -3.74 -0.03
C CYS A 103 5.79 -4.46 0.40
N PHE A 104 5.70 -5.34 1.39
CA PHE A 104 6.84 -6.10 1.86
C PHE A 104 6.63 -7.60 1.71
N SER A 105 7.66 -8.29 1.21
CA SER A 105 7.72 -9.75 1.23
C SER A 105 6.51 -10.43 0.55
N GLY A 106 6.05 -9.91 -0.58
CA GLY A 106 4.95 -10.49 -1.34
C GLY A 106 4.60 -9.70 -2.59
N ASN A 107 4.37 -10.42 -3.69
CA ASN A 107 3.74 -9.92 -4.92
C ASN A 107 3.37 -11.14 -5.78
N SER A 108 2.09 -11.37 -6.02
CA SER A 108 1.64 -12.58 -6.71
C SER A 108 1.14 -12.38 -8.14
N GLN A 109 0.70 -11.17 -8.50
CA GLN A 109 0.07 -10.90 -9.80
C GLN A 109 0.56 -9.57 -10.42
N PRO A 110 1.87 -9.37 -10.60
CA PRO A 110 2.42 -8.08 -11.02
C PRO A 110 1.95 -7.65 -12.42
N TYR A 111 1.75 -8.61 -13.33
CA TYR A 111 1.23 -8.30 -14.67
C TYR A 111 -0.22 -7.85 -14.65
N ALA A 112 -1.07 -8.48 -13.83
CA ALA A 112 -2.47 -8.05 -13.69
C ALA A 112 -2.57 -6.66 -13.05
N VAL A 113 -1.73 -6.35 -12.07
CA VAL A 113 -1.62 -5.01 -11.48
C VAL A 113 -1.19 -4.01 -12.55
N ALA A 114 -0.14 -4.30 -13.31
CA ALA A 114 0.38 -3.42 -14.37
C ALA A 114 -0.67 -3.19 -15.48
N GLU A 115 -1.40 -4.22 -15.88
CA GLU A 115 -2.50 -4.10 -16.83
C GLU A 115 -3.63 -3.20 -16.30
N ALA A 116 -4.04 -3.40 -15.05
CA ALA A 116 -5.12 -2.63 -14.42
C ALA A 116 -4.78 -1.16 -14.30
N ILE A 117 -3.60 -0.81 -13.80
CA ILE A 117 -3.19 0.59 -13.65
C ILE A 117 -3.07 1.31 -15.00
N ASN A 118 -2.78 0.61 -16.09
CA ASN A 118 -2.69 1.18 -17.44
C ASN A 118 -4.00 1.10 -18.23
N SER A 119 -5.08 0.60 -17.62
CA SER A 119 -6.40 0.55 -18.24
C SER A 119 -6.93 1.94 -18.59
N GLU A 120 -7.85 2.02 -19.54
CA GLU A 120 -8.53 3.27 -19.92
C GLU A 120 -9.23 3.96 -18.73
N THR A 121 -9.59 3.19 -17.72
CA THR A 121 -10.23 3.72 -16.50
C THR A 121 -9.24 4.48 -15.62
N TRP A 122 -7.97 4.06 -15.57
CA TRP A 122 -7.04 4.51 -14.51
C TRP A 122 -5.69 5.03 -15.02
N LYS A 123 -5.43 4.98 -16.32
CA LYS A 123 -4.16 5.41 -16.92
C LYS A 123 -3.79 6.87 -16.61
N ASP A 124 -4.78 7.73 -16.37
CA ASP A 124 -4.56 9.15 -16.10
C ASP A 124 -4.47 9.49 -14.60
N LEU A 125 -4.67 8.50 -13.71
CA LEU A 125 -4.54 8.71 -12.26
C LEU A 125 -3.06 8.67 -11.86
N PRO A 126 -2.51 9.72 -11.23
CA PRO A 126 -1.11 9.70 -10.79
C PRO A 126 -0.90 8.66 -9.68
N ILE A 127 0.28 8.07 -9.63
CA ILE A 127 0.74 7.24 -8.51
C ILE A 127 1.81 8.04 -7.78
N SER A 128 1.52 8.46 -6.55
CA SER A 128 2.42 9.33 -5.80
C SER A 128 3.65 8.58 -5.27
N PHE A 129 3.45 7.33 -4.84
CA PHE A 129 4.52 6.57 -4.21
C PHE A 129 4.29 5.05 -4.31
N PHE A 130 5.33 4.33 -4.65
CA PHE A 130 5.37 2.87 -4.60
C PHE A 130 6.66 2.40 -3.94
N TYR A 131 6.54 1.70 -2.82
CA TYR A 131 7.68 1.10 -2.13
C TYR A 131 7.49 -0.40 -2.00
N ALA A 132 8.50 -1.15 -2.39
CA ALA A 132 8.56 -2.58 -2.14
C ALA A 132 9.88 -2.95 -1.41
N GLY A 133 9.86 -4.02 -0.65
CA GLY A 133 11.05 -4.50 0.02
C GLY A 133 10.91 -5.91 0.57
N ALA A 134 12.05 -6.60 0.72
CA ALA A 134 12.10 -7.95 1.26
C ALA A 134 13.40 -8.20 2.01
N GLY A 135 13.46 -9.29 2.76
CA GLY A 135 14.70 -9.80 3.32
C GLY A 135 15.54 -10.52 2.25
N TYR A 136 16.85 -10.41 2.34
CA TYR A 136 17.78 -11.08 1.42
C TYR A 136 17.60 -12.61 1.40
N TYR A 137 17.20 -13.20 2.56
CA TYR A 137 16.96 -14.63 2.73
C TYR A 137 15.48 -14.99 2.80
N ASP A 138 14.61 -14.04 2.39
CA ASP A 138 13.17 -14.24 2.34
C ASP A 138 12.79 -15.12 1.15
N GLY A 139 11.99 -16.16 1.38
CA GLY A 139 11.45 -16.99 0.31
C GLY A 139 10.56 -16.24 -0.69
N GLN A 140 10.07 -15.05 -0.32
CA GLN A 140 9.32 -14.15 -1.21
C GLN A 140 10.20 -13.09 -1.91
N TRP A 141 11.51 -13.10 -1.70
CA TRP A 141 12.40 -12.10 -2.26
C TRP A 141 12.24 -11.96 -3.77
N GLN A 142 12.31 -13.07 -4.53
CA GLN A 142 12.17 -13.05 -5.99
C GLN A 142 10.82 -12.50 -6.43
N ASN A 143 9.74 -12.93 -5.80
CA ASN A 143 8.39 -12.46 -6.12
C ASN A 143 8.26 -10.96 -5.87
N THR A 144 8.83 -10.46 -4.78
CA THR A 144 8.77 -9.05 -4.41
C THR A 144 9.62 -8.20 -5.36
N PHE A 145 10.87 -8.60 -5.61
CA PHE A 145 11.80 -7.86 -6.47
C PHE A 145 11.34 -7.81 -7.93
N TYR A 146 11.12 -8.98 -8.54
CA TYR A 146 10.69 -9.01 -9.94
C TYR A 146 9.28 -8.46 -10.12
N GLY A 147 8.40 -8.65 -9.14
CA GLY A 147 7.08 -8.05 -9.16
C GLY A 147 7.10 -6.53 -9.12
N PHE A 148 7.98 -5.93 -8.32
CA PHE A 148 8.23 -4.49 -8.32
C PHE A 148 8.72 -4.03 -9.70
N GLN A 149 9.73 -4.66 -10.25
CA GLN A 149 10.28 -4.29 -11.56
C GLN A 149 9.25 -4.38 -12.67
N ILE A 150 8.46 -5.47 -12.73
CA ILE A 150 7.41 -5.63 -13.73
C ILE A 150 6.39 -4.47 -13.66
N ILE A 151 5.96 -4.09 -12.46
CA ILE A 151 4.99 -2.99 -12.31
C ILE A 151 5.61 -1.66 -12.75
N VAL A 152 6.84 -1.37 -12.34
CA VAL A 152 7.53 -0.11 -12.68
C VAL A 152 7.83 -0.03 -14.17
N ASP A 153 8.34 -1.09 -14.78
CA ASP A 153 8.74 -1.10 -16.19
C ASP A 153 7.54 -0.99 -17.16
N GLN A 154 6.34 -1.27 -16.71
CA GLN A 154 5.13 -1.25 -17.55
C GLN A 154 4.31 0.02 -17.46
N THR A 155 4.76 1.04 -16.73
CA THR A 155 4.08 2.35 -16.67
C THR A 155 5.08 3.49 -16.63
N ASP A 156 4.77 4.61 -17.26
CA ASP A 156 5.55 5.85 -17.22
C ASP A 156 5.24 6.73 -15.99
N ARG A 157 4.33 6.29 -15.13
CA ARG A 157 3.93 7.00 -13.90
C ARG A 157 4.76 6.61 -12.69
N LEU A 158 5.59 5.58 -12.81
CA LEU A 158 6.52 5.13 -11.77
C LEU A 158 7.95 5.23 -12.31
N THR A 159 8.81 5.91 -11.58
CA THR A 159 10.23 6.03 -11.90
C THR A 159 11.04 5.58 -10.69
N GLU A 160 11.87 4.57 -10.87
CA GLU A 160 12.74 4.07 -9.80
C GLU A 160 13.71 5.18 -9.35
N GLY A 161 13.77 5.40 -8.04
CA GLY A 161 14.57 6.45 -7.42
C GLY A 161 13.87 7.81 -7.29
N GLU A 162 12.69 8.00 -7.90
CA GLU A 162 11.88 9.22 -7.77
C GLU A 162 10.63 8.99 -6.92
N ASN A 163 9.71 8.15 -7.40
CA ASN A 163 8.48 7.79 -6.70
C ASN A 163 8.25 6.27 -6.57
N ALA A 164 9.19 5.47 -7.06
CA ALA A 164 9.22 4.02 -6.89
C ALA A 164 10.54 3.59 -6.26
N PHE A 165 10.49 2.77 -5.21
CA PHE A 165 11.67 2.36 -4.45
C PHE A 165 11.61 0.89 -4.09
N TYR A 166 12.73 0.21 -4.26
CA TYR A 166 12.92 -1.15 -3.78
C TYR A 166 14.08 -1.21 -2.78
N ARG A 167 13.93 -1.98 -1.70
CA ARG A 167 14.99 -2.17 -0.69
C ARG A 167 15.11 -3.62 -0.23
N ASP A 168 16.32 -4.14 -0.30
CA ASP A 168 16.71 -5.36 0.37
C ASP A 168 17.23 -5.06 1.77
N ILE A 169 16.80 -5.86 2.73
CA ILE A 169 17.23 -5.80 4.13
C ILE A 169 17.90 -7.13 4.48
N ASP A 170 18.99 -7.10 5.24
CA ASP A 170 19.61 -8.31 5.75
C ASP A 170 18.67 -9.00 6.73
N GLY A 171 18.18 -10.18 6.37
CA GLY A 171 17.19 -10.94 7.13
C GLY A 171 16.29 -11.80 6.26
N GLY A 172 15.30 -12.44 6.86
CA GLY A 172 14.36 -13.36 6.23
C GLY A 172 12.93 -12.81 6.14
N HIS A 173 11.96 -13.73 6.20
CA HIS A 173 10.53 -13.42 6.22
C HIS A 173 10.07 -13.11 7.65
N ASP A 174 10.49 -11.97 8.19
CA ASP A 174 10.34 -11.68 9.61
C ASP A 174 10.10 -10.19 9.92
N PHE A 175 9.65 -9.94 11.16
CA PHE A 175 9.35 -8.59 11.64
C PHE A 175 10.58 -7.68 11.73
N GLY A 176 11.80 -8.21 11.84
CA GLY A 176 13.02 -7.38 11.81
C GLY A 176 13.14 -6.66 10.47
N VAL A 177 13.02 -7.41 9.38
CA VAL A 177 13.01 -6.90 8.01
C VAL A 177 11.85 -5.92 7.77
N TRP A 178 10.64 -6.33 8.15
CA TRP A 178 9.45 -5.50 7.91
C TRP A 178 9.46 -4.19 8.70
N ASN A 179 9.97 -4.20 9.92
CA ASN A 179 10.07 -2.98 10.73
C ASN A 179 11.04 -1.94 10.13
N VAL A 180 12.16 -2.39 9.56
CA VAL A 180 13.10 -1.50 8.85
C VAL A 180 12.45 -0.95 7.58
N ASN A 181 11.77 -1.80 6.82
CA ASN A 181 11.07 -1.37 5.61
C ASN A 181 9.92 -0.38 5.92
N ILE A 182 9.14 -0.61 6.99
CA ILE A 182 8.10 0.34 7.44
C ILE A 182 8.72 1.69 7.78
N PHE A 183 9.79 1.70 8.56
CA PHE A 183 10.49 2.92 8.93
C PHE A 183 10.95 3.70 7.70
N ASN A 184 11.58 3.03 6.73
CA ASN A 184 12.04 3.66 5.50
C ASN A 184 10.88 4.19 4.65
N ALA A 185 9.85 3.37 4.44
CA ALA A 185 8.73 3.70 3.57
C ALA A 185 7.91 4.89 4.10
N LEU A 186 7.62 4.95 5.41
CA LEU A 186 6.80 6.01 5.98
C LEU A 186 7.49 7.39 5.93
N GLN A 187 8.81 7.45 6.07
CA GLN A 187 9.56 8.70 5.91
C GLN A 187 9.47 9.26 4.49
N MET A 188 9.42 8.36 3.50
CA MET A 188 9.43 8.73 2.09
C MET A 188 8.01 9.01 1.57
N ALA A 189 7.02 8.21 1.98
CA ALA A 189 5.64 8.34 1.54
C ALA A 189 4.92 9.54 2.17
N PHE A 190 5.24 9.84 3.42
CA PHE A 190 4.57 10.87 4.21
C PHE A 190 5.59 11.74 4.96
N PRO A 191 6.47 12.45 4.25
CA PRO A 191 7.47 13.30 4.86
C PRO A 191 6.82 14.44 5.66
N GLU A 192 7.47 14.91 6.73
CA GLU A 192 7.08 16.16 7.38
C GLU A 192 7.36 17.35 6.43
N GLU A 193 6.48 18.34 6.43
CA GLU A 193 6.60 19.56 5.62
C GLU A 193 7.64 20.51 6.15
#